data_619cb5bc4342e40f10269b0ecb1a1cde
#
_entry.id   619cb5bc4342e40f10269b0ecb1a1cde
#
_cell.length_a   1.000
_cell.length_b   1.000
_cell.length_c   1.000
_cell.angle_alpha   90.00
_cell.angle_beta   90.00
_cell.angle_gamma   90.00
#
_symmetry.space_group_name_H-M   'P 1'
#
loop_
_entity.id
_entity.type
_entity.pdbx_description
1 polymer ?
#
loop_
_entity_poly.entity_id
_entity_poly.type
_entity_poly.pdbx_seq_one_letter_code
_entity_poly.pdbx_strand_id
1 'polypeptide(L)'
;MVDGKRQSGVVSPPDGGWGWVIVGCCFMMTVCTRAVTRCVSIFFVEFQGHFGADYSSTAWIHSLVDCTTMLCAPVGSLVGNRWSCRAAVMLGGLLSSCGLLISSFATSLELLYLSMGVLTGLGFALCYTPSIAMVGCYFHRRKALAYGLAMSGSGIGTFILAPAVQVLIELYSWRGALLILSAFVANLCVCGALLRPITLREDEAEGEGEEGESVGEERLGIISSQDAELAIKLSKEEDSLLSSGKLSSPSSLPPLPLPLLPGNPTTQLKKRWCFSSCFLSSKEYRFLLLPDFLGLSVSFLFLASGCSLPFVYMVPYALSVGVRHQQAAFLMSILGVIDIVGNITFGWLTDRRCLKPYRLACYVFSVGMEGLCCLFTPLLRSFPLLVPFAVLYGYFDGAYVALIPVVTSDLVGAPYLSSALGVVYFLHAIPYLISPPIGGWLVDVTGSYTPTFFLSGAAMLASSLVLATIIGIRHCRRRLAVIKDAKHQQLPLSLSNQSDCFIAFNKEVVSSSVAS
;
A
#
# COMPACT_ATOMS: atom_id res chain seq x y z
N MET A 1 -34.03 -18.42 35.09
CA MET A 1 -34.27 -17.99 33.70
C MET A 1 -33.78 -16.57 33.60
N VAL A 2 -32.59 -16.37 33.15
CA VAL A 2 -31.98 -15.05 32.91
C VAL A 2 -31.65 -15.00 31.43
N ASP A 3 -32.50 -14.28 30.69
CA ASP A 3 -32.31 -14.00 29.26
C ASP A 3 -31.06 -13.12 29.07
N GLY A 4 -30.00 -13.75 28.62
CA GLY A 4 -28.83 -13.03 28.14
C GLY A 4 -29.11 -12.42 26.76
N LYS A 5 -29.52 -11.16 26.72
CA LYS A 5 -29.50 -10.34 25.52
C LYS A 5 -28.09 -10.36 24.91
N ARG A 6 -27.91 -11.10 23.82
CA ARG A 6 -26.75 -10.94 22.94
C ARG A 6 -26.83 -9.56 22.31
N GLN A 7 -26.09 -8.61 22.86
CA GLN A 7 -25.79 -7.37 22.18
C GLN A 7 -24.97 -7.71 20.91
N SER A 8 -25.56 -7.49 19.75
CA SER A 8 -24.87 -7.45 18.47
C SER A 8 -24.02 -6.18 18.44
N GLY A 9 -22.83 -6.25 19.08
CA GLY A 9 -21.89 -5.15 19.07
C GLY A 9 -21.13 -5.14 17.75
N VAL A 10 -21.13 -4.02 17.07
CA VAL A 10 -20.15 -3.66 16.05
C VAL A 10 -18.76 -3.93 16.63
N VAL A 11 -18.03 -4.87 16.05
CA VAL A 11 -16.68 -5.21 16.52
C VAL A 11 -15.75 -4.12 16.03
N SER A 12 -15.59 -3.06 16.82
CA SER A 12 -14.54 -2.06 16.58
C SER A 12 -13.16 -2.70 16.73
N PRO A 13 -12.14 -2.25 15.97
CA PRO A 13 -10.77 -2.73 16.13
C PRO A 13 -10.34 -2.65 17.59
N PRO A 14 -9.75 -3.71 18.16
CA PRO A 14 -9.46 -3.79 19.60
C PRO A 14 -8.37 -2.81 20.08
N ASP A 15 -7.61 -2.14 19.16
CA ASP A 15 -6.51 -1.20 19.46
C ASP A 15 -5.51 -1.66 20.54
N GLY A 16 -5.35 -2.97 20.72
CA GLY A 16 -4.48 -3.56 21.74
C GLY A 16 -4.59 -5.07 21.84
N GLY A 17 -4.21 -5.64 22.99
CA GLY A 17 -4.29 -7.07 23.27
C GLY A 17 -3.53 -7.92 22.26
N TRP A 18 -4.22 -8.87 21.61
CA TRP A 18 -3.62 -9.75 20.60
C TRP A 18 -3.10 -9.01 19.36
N GLY A 19 -3.55 -7.77 19.11
CA GLY A 19 -3.03 -6.91 18.05
C GLY A 19 -1.52 -6.70 18.14
N TRP A 20 -0.94 -6.60 19.33
CA TRP A 20 0.51 -6.48 19.49
C TRP A 20 1.27 -7.76 19.11
N VAL A 21 0.65 -8.93 19.30
CA VAL A 21 1.20 -10.20 18.80
C VAL A 21 1.22 -10.21 17.27
N ILE A 22 0.16 -9.70 16.62
CA ILE A 22 0.11 -9.55 15.16
C ILE A 22 1.21 -8.59 14.67
N VAL A 23 1.44 -7.47 15.36
CA VAL A 23 2.56 -6.54 15.06
C VAL A 23 3.90 -7.26 15.18
N GLY A 24 4.11 -8.04 16.26
CA GLY A 24 5.32 -8.85 16.44
C GLY A 24 5.51 -9.90 15.34
N CYS A 25 4.45 -10.58 14.91
CA CYS A 25 4.49 -11.51 13.78
C CYS A 25 4.82 -10.80 12.47
N CYS A 26 4.21 -9.63 12.21
CA CYS A 26 4.50 -8.83 11.04
C CYS A 26 5.94 -8.28 11.05
N PHE A 27 6.46 -7.88 12.20
CA PHE A 27 7.85 -7.50 12.39
C PHE A 27 8.81 -8.65 12.03
N MET A 28 8.60 -9.86 12.59
CA MET A 28 9.41 -11.04 12.24
C MET A 28 9.29 -11.40 10.76
N MET A 29 8.13 -11.21 10.18
CA MET A 29 7.92 -11.43 8.75
C MET A 29 8.71 -10.43 7.91
N THR A 30 8.74 -9.14 8.27
CA THR A 30 9.57 -8.14 7.54
C THR A 30 11.05 -8.40 7.73
N VAL A 31 11.50 -8.91 8.88
CA VAL A 31 12.86 -9.42 9.07
C VAL A 31 13.16 -10.56 8.09
N CYS A 32 12.30 -11.57 8.01
CA CYS A 32 12.53 -12.75 7.16
C CYS A 32 12.43 -12.43 5.66
N THR A 33 11.55 -11.50 5.24
CA THR A 33 11.36 -11.19 3.82
C THR A 33 12.31 -10.10 3.35
N ARG A 34 12.22 -8.90 3.91
CA ARG A 34 12.96 -7.72 3.43
C ARG A 34 14.45 -7.77 3.74
N ALA A 35 14.84 -8.27 4.93
CA ALA A 35 16.25 -8.39 5.25
C ALA A 35 16.93 -9.48 4.42
N VAL A 36 16.24 -10.59 4.14
CA VAL A 36 16.76 -11.65 3.26
C VAL A 36 16.94 -11.14 1.84
N THR A 37 15.97 -10.40 1.27
CA THR A 37 16.13 -9.81 -0.08
C THR A 37 17.30 -8.82 -0.13
N ARG A 38 17.51 -8.01 0.91
CA ARG A 38 18.67 -7.11 1.00
C ARG A 38 20.00 -7.88 1.15
N CYS A 39 20.02 -9.02 1.83
CA CYS A 39 21.20 -9.88 1.94
C CYS A 39 21.57 -10.60 0.64
N VAL A 40 20.66 -10.73 -0.34
CA VAL A 40 20.98 -11.27 -1.67
C VAL A 40 22.11 -10.50 -2.32
N SER A 41 22.25 -9.20 -2.06
CA SER A 41 23.37 -8.39 -2.55
C SER A 41 24.75 -8.87 -2.03
N ILE A 42 24.79 -9.50 -0.85
CA ILE A 42 26.04 -10.08 -0.30
C ILE A 42 26.39 -11.37 -1.06
N PHE A 43 25.40 -12.20 -1.37
CA PHE A 43 25.60 -13.41 -2.18
C PHE A 43 25.98 -13.10 -3.63
N PHE A 44 25.72 -11.88 -4.11
CA PHE A 44 26.00 -11.45 -5.47
C PHE A 44 27.46 -11.70 -5.87
N VAL A 45 28.41 -11.30 -5.02
CA VAL A 45 29.85 -11.44 -5.27
C VAL A 45 30.25 -12.93 -5.33
N GLU A 46 29.68 -13.74 -4.44
CA GLU A 46 29.93 -15.18 -4.38
C GLU A 46 29.37 -15.91 -5.60
N PHE A 47 28.16 -15.55 -6.04
CA PHE A 47 27.55 -16.14 -7.25
C PHE A 47 28.33 -15.76 -8.50
N GLN A 48 28.77 -14.49 -8.62
CA GLN A 48 29.57 -14.02 -9.73
C GLN A 48 30.89 -14.79 -9.81
N GLY A 49 31.62 -14.95 -8.68
CA GLY A 49 32.86 -15.68 -8.62
C GLY A 49 32.71 -17.18 -8.89
N HIS A 50 31.64 -17.81 -8.41
CA HIS A 50 31.41 -19.25 -8.54
C HIS A 50 30.95 -19.66 -9.95
N PHE A 51 30.09 -18.89 -10.59
CA PHE A 51 29.52 -19.19 -11.91
C PHE A 51 30.26 -18.48 -13.06
N GLY A 52 31.19 -17.58 -12.76
CA GLY A 52 31.89 -16.79 -13.79
C GLY A 52 30.97 -15.92 -14.63
N ALA A 53 29.84 -15.48 -14.05
CA ALA A 53 28.79 -14.76 -14.76
C ALA A 53 29.03 -13.25 -14.78
N ASP A 54 28.47 -12.57 -15.80
CA ASP A 54 28.50 -11.12 -15.91
C ASP A 54 27.70 -10.44 -14.79
N TYR A 55 28.00 -9.17 -14.54
CA TYR A 55 27.34 -8.35 -13.54
C TYR A 55 25.83 -8.28 -13.78
N SER A 56 25.42 -8.06 -15.04
CA SER A 56 24.01 -8.00 -15.43
C SER A 56 23.27 -9.31 -15.17
N SER A 57 23.86 -10.46 -15.52
CA SER A 57 23.26 -11.79 -15.33
C SER A 57 23.05 -12.10 -13.84
N THR A 58 24.03 -11.77 -12.99
CA THR A 58 23.91 -11.99 -11.54
C THR A 58 22.90 -11.03 -10.90
N ALA A 59 22.78 -9.79 -11.39
CA ALA A 59 21.83 -8.80 -10.89
C ALA A 59 20.36 -9.21 -11.11
N TRP A 60 20.06 -10.01 -12.13
CA TRP A 60 18.73 -10.54 -12.37
C TRP A 60 18.18 -11.36 -11.21
N ILE A 61 19.02 -12.05 -10.41
CA ILE A 61 18.55 -12.82 -9.24
C ILE A 61 17.83 -11.88 -8.28
N HIS A 62 18.45 -10.76 -7.91
CA HIS A 62 17.87 -9.78 -6.99
C HIS A 62 16.60 -9.14 -7.57
N SER A 63 16.66 -8.70 -8.81
CA SER A 63 15.52 -8.09 -9.50
C SER A 63 14.33 -9.05 -9.61
N LEU A 64 14.56 -10.34 -9.84
CA LEU A 64 13.52 -11.36 -9.92
C LEU A 64 12.88 -11.63 -8.56
N VAL A 65 13.64 -11.70 -7.46
CA VAL A 65 13.08 -11.88 -6.11
C VAL A 65 12.12 -10.73 -5.79
N ASP A 66 12.57 -9.50 -5.95
CA ASP A 66 11.78 -8.31 -5.62
C ASP A 66 10.58 -8.15 -6.57
N CYS A 67 10.81 -8.31 -7.87
CA CYS A 67 9.74 -8.25 -8.86
C CYS A 67 8.67 -9.33 -8.61
N THR A 68 9.05 -10.58 -8.40
CA THR A 68 8.09 -11.68 -8.17
C THR A 68 7.33 -11.46 -6.87
N THR A 69 8.00 -11.00 -5.81
CA THR A 69 7.36 -10.67 -4.53
C THR A 69 6.30 -9.60 -4.71
N MET A 70 6.58 -8.55 -5.47
CA MET A 70 5.66 -7.44 -5.71
C MET A 70 4.59 -7.79 -6.75
N LEU A 71 4.95 -8.46 -7.84
CA LEU A 71 4.04 -8.89 -8.91
C LEU A 71 2.96 -9.84 -8.40
N CYS A 72 3.34 -10.75 -7.51
CA CYS A 72 2.43 -11.74 -6.93
C CYS A 72 1.69 -11.25 -5.67
N ALA A 73 1.87 -10.00 -5.26
CA ALA A 73 1.17 -9.41 -4.10
C ALA A 73 -0.36 -9.49 -4.20
N PRO A 74 -1.02 -9.28 -5.36
CA PRO A 74 -2.46 -9.49 -5.51
C PRO A 74 -2.87 -10.95 -5.27
N VAL A 75 -2.03 -11.92 -5.62
CA VAL A 75 -2.28 -13.35 -5.36
C VAL A 75 -2.25 -13.59 -3.85
N GLY A 76 -1.28 -13.03 -3.13
CA GLY A 76 -1.20 -13.09 -1.67
C GLY A 76 -2.45 -12.49 -1.01
N SER A 77 -2.90 -11.34 -1.49
CA SER A 77 -4.14 -10.69 -1.04
C SER A 77 -5.36 -11.58 -1.30
N LEU A 78 -5.49 -12.13 -2.51
CA LEU A 78 -6.62 -12.98 -2.89
C LEU A 78 -6.68 -14.26 -2.04
N VAL A 79 -5.54 -14.93 -1.83
CA VAL A 79 -5.44 -16.13 -0.99
C VAL A 79 -5.78 -15.81 0.46
N GLY A 80 -5.26 -14.68 1.00
CA GLY A 80 -5.55 -14.20 2.33
C GLY A 80 -7.04 -13.89 2.55
N ASN A 81 -7.69 -13.28 1.58
CA ASN A 81 -9.11 -12.91 1.65
C ASN A 81 -10.04 -14.13 1.46
N ARG A 82 -9.70 -15.07 0.58
CA ARG A 82 -10.57 -16.22 0.26
C ARG A 82 -10.43 -17.41 1.19
N TRP A 83 -9.23 -17.73 1.63
CA TRP A 83 -8.97 -18.88 2.50
C TRP A 83 -8.76 -18.43 3.95
N SER A 84 -7.64 -17.85 4.26
CA SER A 84 -7.36 -17.10 5.47
C SER A 84 -5.95 -16.51 5.41
N CYS A 85 -5.72 -15.40 6.11
CA CYS A 85 -4.37 -14.83 6.23
C CYS A 85 -3.38 -15.82 6.87
N ARG A 86 -3.85 -16.66 7.82
CA ARG A 86 -3.05 -17.72 8.44
C ARG A 86 -2.54 -18.72 7.40
N ALA A 87 -3.45 -19.27 6.58
CA ALA A 87 -3.10 -20.28 5.57
C ALA A 87 -2.17 -19.68 4.50
N ALA A 88 -2.42 -18.44 4.08
CA ALA A 88 -1.58 -17.74 3.11
C ALA A 88 -0.13 -17.59 3.61
N VAL A 89 0.06 -17.15 4.86
CA VAL A 89 1.40 -16.95 5.45
C VAL A 89 2.11 -18.28 5.70
N MET A 90 1.41 -19.31 6.17
CA MET A 90 2.00 -20.65 6.35
C MET A 90 2.45 -21.24 5.01
N LEU A 91 1.61 -21.18 3.98
CA LEU A 91 1.96 -21.66 2.64
C LEU A 91 3.13 -20.86 2.06
N GLY A 92 3.12 -19.54 2.21
CA GLY A 92 4.19 -18.68 1.75
C GLY A 92 5.52 -18.93 2.47
N GLY A 93 5.48 -19.18 3.79
CA GLY A 93 6.66 -19.53 4.59
C GLY A 93 7.27 -20.87 4.16
N LEU A 94 6.45 -21.88 3.92
CA LEU A 94 6.92 -23.17 3.39
C LEU A 94 7.53 -23.00 1.99
N LEU A 95 6.86 -22.27 1.11
CA LEU A 95 7.29 -22.08 -0.27
C LEU A 95 8.63 -21.33 -0.35
N SER A 96 8.78 -20.24 0.42
CA SER A 96 10.02 -19.46 0.46
C SER A 96 11.17 -20.22 1.09
N SER A 97 10.93 -20.97 2.16
CA SER A 97 11.93 -21.85 2.77
C SER A 97 12.38 -22.95 1.79
N CYS A 98 11.46 -23.62 1.10
CA CYS A 98 11.79 -24.60 0.06
C CYS A 98 12.59 -23.96 -1.09
N GLY A 99 12.23 -22.74 -1.52
CA GLY A 99 12.96 -22.02 -2.56
C GLY A 99 14.43 -21.78 -2.20
N LEU A 100 14.70 -21.28 -0.98
CA LEU A 100 16.05 -21.08 -0.48
C LEU A 100 16.80 -22.43 -0.28
N LEU A 101 16.10 -23.47 0.17
CA LEU A 101 16.65 -24.81 0.32
C LEU A 101 17.12 -25.36 -1.03
N ILE A 102 16.27 -25.28 -2.06
CA ILE A 102 16.63 -25.72 -3.42
C ILE A 102 17.79 -24.89 -3.96
N SER A 103 17.82 -23.58 -3.68
CA SER A 103 18.91 -22.68 -4.08
C SER A 103 20.26 -23.09 -3.49
N SER A 104 20.29 -23.70 -2.29
CA SER A 104 21.54 -24.17 -1.68
C SER A 104 22.19 -25.32 -2.48
N PHE A 105 21.42 -26.07 -3.26
CA PHE A 105 21.88 -27.15 -4.13
C PHE A 105 22.06 -26.72 -5.60
N ALA A 106 21.97 -25.43 -5.90
CA ALA A 106 22.03 -24.94 -7.27
C ALA A 106 23.38 -25.24 -7.93
N THR A 107 23.30 -25.77 -9.15
CA THR A 107 24.45 -26.09 -10.02
C THR A 107 24.55 -25.12 -11.20
N SER A 108 23.51 -24.34 -11.47
CA SER A 108 23.46 -23.34 -12.54
C SER A 108 22.80 -22.06 -12.07
N LEU A 109 23.12 -20.95 -12.76
CA LEU A 109 22.53 -19.63 -12.49
C LEU A 109 21.01 -19.63 -12.78
N GLU A 110 20.59 -20.37 -13.81
CA GLU A 110 19.17 -20.50 -14.19
C GLU A 110 18.34 -21.15 -13.09
N LEU A 111 18.91 -22.15 -12.40
CA LEU A 111 18.25 -22.76 -11.25
C LEU A 111 18.09 -21.76 -10.09
N LEU A 112 19.06 -20.85 -9.88
CA LEU A 112 18.94 -19.77 -8.91
C LEU A 112 17.85 -18.78 -9.29
N TYR A 113 17.70 -18.44 -10.57
CA TYR A 113 16.59 -17.58 -11.02
C TYR A 113 15.23 -18.19 -10.69
N LEU A 114 15.07 -19.50 -10.91
CA LEU A 114 13.82 -20.19 -10.65
C LEU A 114 13.58 -20.38 -9.15
N SER A 115 14.56 -20.90 -8.42
CA SER A 115 14.40 -21.26 -7.00
C SER A 115 14.43 -20.03 -6.08
N MET A 116 15.44 -19.19 -6.21
CA MET A 116 15.57 -17.99 -5.38
C MET A 116 14.70 -16.84 -5.92
N GLY A 117 14.75 -16.56 -7.23
CA GLY A 117 14.00 -15.49 -7.85
C GLY A 117 12.49 -15.70 -7.79
N VAL A 118 12.02 -16.79 -8.40
CA VAL A 118 10.58 -17.00 -8.58
C VAL A 118 9.94 -17.68 -7.37
N LEU A 119 10.47 -18.82 -6.92
CA LEU A 119 9.82 -19.63 -5.89
C LEU A 119 9.86 -18.93 -4.51
N THR A 120 11.01 -18.40 -4.12
CA THR A 120 11.15 -17.64 -2.87
C THR A 120 10.36 -16.33 -2.92
N GLY A 121 10.41 -15.61 -4.05
CA GLY A 121 9.65 -14.37 -4.26
C GLY A 121 8.14 -14.59 -4.16
N LEU A 122 7.61 -15.67 -4.76
CA LEU A 122 6.18 -16.05 -4.63
C LEU A 122 5.82 -16.36 -3.18
N GLY A 123 6.68 -17.08 -2.45
CA GLY A 123 6.49 -17.34 -1.03
C GLY A 123 6.42 -16.06 -0.21
N PHE A 124 7.31 -15.11 -0.46
CA PHE A 124 7.31 -13.80 0.20
C PHE A 124 6.07 -12.98 -0.13
N ALA A 125 5.57 -13.00 -1.36
CA ALA A 125 4.32 -12.34 -1.76
C ALA A 125 3.12 -12.84 -0.95
N LEU A 126 3.03 -14.17 -0.76
CA LEU A 126 1.95 -14.79 0.02
C LEU A 126 2.02 -14.43 1.52
N CYS A 127 3.21 -14.14 2.06
CA CYS A 127 3.39 -13.74 3.45
C CYS A 127 3.14 -12.25 3.67
N TYR A 128 3.73 -11.41 2.82
CA TYR A 128 3.89 -9.98 3.06
C TYR A 128 2.55 -9.23 3.06
N THR A 129 1.79 -9.34 1.97
CA THR A 129 0.55 -8.56 1.79
C THR A 129 -0.54 -8.88 2.83
N PRO A 130 -0.88 -10.18 3.11
CA PRO A 130 -1.91 -10.49 4.10
C PRO A 130 -1.52 -10.08 5.51
N SER A 131 -0.24 -10.20 5.89
CA SER A 131 0.22 -9.85 7.24
C SER A 131 0.13 -8.35 7.49
N ILE A 132 0.52 -7.51 6.52
CA ILE A 132 0.38 -6.06 6.63
C ILE A 132 -1.09 -5.67 6.71
N ALA A 133 -1.96 -6.26 5.90
CA ALA A 133 -3.39 -6.00 5.95
C ALA A 133 -3.99 -6.33 7.34
N MET A 134 -3.53 -7.43 7.97
CA MET A 134 -3.97 -7.82 9.32
C MET A 134 -3.67 -6.77 10.38
N VAL A 135 -2.51 -6.09 10.34
CA VAL A 135 -2.20 -4.99 11.28
C VAL A 135 -3.25 -3.89 11.16
N GLY A 136 -3.68 -3.56 9.94
CA GLY A 136 -4.73 -2.54 9.70
C GLY A 136 -6.09 -2.90 10.25
N CYS A 137 -6.42 -4.20 10.33
CA CYS A 137 -7.68 -4.68 10.91
C CYS A 137 -7.70 -4.61 12.45
N TYR A 138 -6.55 -4.69 13.12
CA TYR A 138 -6.46 -4.68 14.57
C TYR A 138 -6.30 -3.29 15.18
N PHE A 139 -5.79 -2.30 14.42
CA PHE A 139 -5.50 -0.97 14.94
C PHE A 139 -6.23 0.12 14.17
N HIS A 140 -6.92 1.01 14.93
CA HIS A 140 -7.55 2.21 14.40
C HIS A 140 -6.90 3.49 14.96
N ARG A 141 -6.76 3.58 16.28
CA ARG A 141 -6.19 4.78 16.95
C ARG A 141 -4.68 4.89 16.79
N ARG A 142 -3.96 3.75 16.90
CA ARG A 142 -2.48 3.67 16.83
C ARG A 142 -2.01 2.96 15.56
N LYS A 143 -2.75 3.15 14.44
CA LYS A 143 -2.50 2.43 13.19
C LYS A 143 -1.10 2.71 12.64
N ALA A 144 -0.68 3.97 12.57
CA ALA A 144 0.60 4.34 12.00
C ALA A 144 1.78 3.87 12.87
N LEU A 145 1.65 3.94 14.19
CA LEU A 145 2.65 3.37 15.12
C LEU A 145 2.77 1.85 14.95
N ALA A 146 1.64 1.13 14.84
CA ALA A 146 1.64 -0.31 14.66
C ALA A 146 2.35 -0.71 13.34
N TYR A 147 2.08 0.01 12.26
CA TYR A 147 2.80 -0.18 10.99
C TYR A 147 4.28 0.19 11.09
N GLY A 148 4.62 1.30 11.73
CA GLY A 148 6.01 1.71 11.93
C GLY A 148 6.82 0.64 12.68
N LEU A 149 6.25 0.08 13.76
CA LEU A 149 6.87 -1.02 14.50
C LEU A 149 6.98 -2.30 13.65
N ALA A 150 5.94 -2.65 12.90
CA ALA A 150 5.97 -3.83 12.05
C ALA A 150 7.01 -3.70 10.91
N MET A 151 7.13 -2.52 10.29
CA MET A 151 8.07 -2.27 9.19
C MET A 151 9.52 -2.10 9.66
N SER A 152 9.76 -1.64 10.89
CA SER A 152 11.11 -1.51 11.45
C SER A 152 11.89 -2.83 11.49
N GLY A 153 11.20 -3.97 11.36
CA GLY A 153 11.81 -5.29 11.21
C GLY A 153 12.75 -5.37 10.01
N SER A 154 12.48 -4.65 8.92
CA SER A 154 13.37 -4.63 7.75
C SER A 154 14.75 -4.05 8.08
N GLY A 155 14.80 -2.97 8.83
CA GLY A 155 16.05 -2.31 9.24
C GLY A 155 16.84 -3.13 10.27
N ILE A 156 16.17 -3.61 11.34
CA ILE A 156 16.81 -4.48 12.35
C ILE A 156 17.33 -5.77 11.70
N GLY A 157 16.50 -6.37 10.84
CA GLY A 157 16.86 -7.58 10.12
C GLY A 157 18.08 -7.38 9.25
N THR A 158 18.16 -6.30 8.48
CA THR A 158 19.31 -5.98 7.64
C THR A 158 20.55 -5.74 8.48
N PHE A 159 20.45 -5.00 9.57
CA PHE A 159 21.57 -4.70 10.46
C PHE A 159 22.18 -5.96 11.09
N ILE A 160 21.34 -6.91 11.53
CA ILE A 160 21.80 -8.16 12.18
C ILE A 160 22.16 -9.22 11.14
N LEU A 161 21.31 -9.40 10.12
CA LEU A 161 21.42 -10.52 9.20
C LEU A 161 22.57 -10.33 8.18
N ALA A 162 22.86 -9.11 7.76
CA ALA A 162 23.93 -8.86 6.80
C ALA A 162 25.30 -9.31 7.34
N PRO A 163 25.78 -8.89 8.51
CA PRO A 163 27.04 -9.40 9.06
C PRO A 163 26.97 -10.90 9.39
N ALA A 164 25.83 -11.39 9.87
CA ALA A 164 25.67 -12.82 10.15
C ALA A 164 25.79 -13.67 8.87
N VAL A 165 25.17 -13.25 7.78
CA VAL A 165 25.27 -13.93 6.47
C VAL A 165 26.71 -13.91 5.96
N GLN A 166 27.43 -12.80 6.10
CA GLN A 166 28.84 -12.72 5.70
C GLN A 166 29.69 -13.75 6.47
N VAL A 167 29.53 -13.84 7.79
CA VAL A 167 30.23 -14.84 8.62
C VAL A 167 29.82 -16.27 8.22
N LEU A 168 28.55 -16.52 7.93
CA LEU A 168 28.09 -17.83 7.46
C LEU A 168 28.70 -18.21 6.10
N ILE A 169 28.86 -17.27 5.19
CA ILE A 169 29.53 -17.49 3.90
C ILE A 169 31.01 -17.84 4.12
N GLU A 170 31.69 -17.14 5.00
CA GLU A 170 33.10 -17.41 5.33
C GLU A 170 33.32 -18.79 5.97
N LEU A 171 32.38 -19.24 6.85
CA LEU A 171 32.49 -20.51 7.56
C LEU A 171 31.98 -21.72 6.77
N TYR A 172 30.86 -21.57 6.05
CA TYR A 172 30.11 -22.68 5.44
C TYR A 172 29.94 -22.56 3.92
N SER A 173 30.56 -21.58 3.28
CA SER A 173 30.32 -21.17 1.90
C SER A 173 28.88 -20.66 1.68
N TRP A 174 28.63 -20.09 0.49
CA TRP A 174 27.30 -19.57 0.14
C TRP A 174 26.18 -20.63 0.19
N ARG A 175 26.50 -21.92 -0.09
CA ARG A 175 25.54 -23.03 -0.02
C ARG A 175 25.07 -23.30 1.40
N GLY A 176 25.98 -23.39 2.35
CA GLY A 176 25.66 -23.58 3.76
C GLY A 176 24.95 -22.37 4.36
N ALA A 177 25.33 -21.16 3.95
CA ALA A 177 24.64 -19.93 4.36
C ALA A 177 23.18 -19.92 3.89
N LEU A 178 22.89 -20.29 2.64
CA LEU A 178 21.52 -20.43 2.13
C LEU A 178 20.70 -21.52 2.83
N LEU A 179 21.33 -22.64 3.20
CA LEU A 179 20.67 -23.70 3.96
C LEU A 179 20.22 -23.19 5.33
N ILE A 180 21.09 -22.52 6.07
CA ILE A 180 20.78 -21.94 7.39
C ILE A 180 19.70 -20.87 7.24
N LEU A 181 19.81 -20.04 6.20
CA LEU A 181 18.82 -19.00 5.91
C LEU A 181 17.44 -19.57 5.57
N SER A 182 17.38 -20.72 4.88
CA SER A 182 16.13 -21.41 4.61
C SER A 182 15.42 -21.86 5.89
N ALA A 183 16.17 -22.40 6.86
CA ALA A 183 15.65 -22.76 8.17
C ALA A 183 15.19 -21.54 8.98
N PHE A 184 15.92 -20.42 8.86
CA PHE A 184 15.49 -19.15 9.47
C PHE A 184 14.16 -18.67 8.89
N VAL A 185 14.00 -18.68 7.58
CA VAL A 185 12.75 -18.27 6.88
C VAL A 185 11.59 -19.22 7.18
N ALA A 186 11.84 -20.50 7.49
CA ALA A 186 10.79 -21.44 7.91
C ALA A 186 10.03 -20.97 9.16
N ASN A 187 10.59 -20.10 10.01
CA ASN A 187 9.89 -19.48 11.14
C ASN A 187 8.69 -18.63 10.72
N LEU A 188 8.56 -18.26 9.45
CA LEU A 188 7.34 -17.64 8.92
C LEU A 188 6.09 -18.52 9.11
N CYS A 189 6.25 -19.85 9.12
CA CYS A 189 5.15 -20.77 9.41
C CYS A 189 4.64 -20.60 10.85
N VAL A 190 5.55 -20.37 11.80
CA VAL A 190 5.18 -20.09 13.21
C VAL A 190 4.45 -18.76 13.31
N CYS A 191 4.98 -17.72 12.65
CA CYS A 191 4.30 -16.42 12.57
C CYS A 191 2.90 -16.56 11.98
N GLY A 192 2.76 -17.32 10.88
CA GLY A 192 1.47 -17.61 10.26
C GLY A 192 0.49 -18.30 11.22
N ALA A 193 0.95 -19.28 12.00
CA ALA A 193 0.12 -19.99 12.98
C ALA A 193 -0.42 -19.08 14.10
N LEU A 194 0.32 -18.02 14.47
CA LEU A 194 -0.07 -17.04 15.49
C LEU A 194 -1.07 -16.00 14.98
N LEU A 195 -1.23 -15.83 13.67
CA LEU A 195 -2.20 -14.90 13.09
C LEU A 195 -3.63 -15.36 13.40
N ARG A 196 -4.44 -14.45 13.92
CA ARG A 196 -5.88 -14.66 14.16
C ARG A 196 -6.67 -13.68 13.30
N PRO A 197 -7.34 -14.14 12.23
CA PRO A 197 -8.18 -13.26 11.42
C PRO A 197 -9.40 -12.79 12.24
N ILE A 198 -9.70 -11.50 12.16
CA ILE A 198 -10.94 -10.90 12.65
C ILE A 198 -11.82 -10.65 11.44
N THR A 199 -13.04 -11.18 11.44
CA THR A 199 -14.07 -10.82 10.47
C THR A 199 -14.74 -9.52 10.96
N LEU A 200 -14.40 -8.40 10.32
CA LEU A 200 -15.17 -7.16 10.44
C LEU A 200 -16.45 -7.36 9.62
N ARG A 201 -17.61 -7.42 10.28
CA ARG A 201 -18.89 -7.43 9.59
C ARG A 201 -19.16 -6.01 9.08
N GLU A 202 -19.38 -5.87 7.80
CA GLU A 202 -20.04 -4.69 7.25
C GLU A 202 -21.50 -4.77 7.69
N ASP A 203 -21.95 -3.82 8.50
CA ASP A 203 -23.37 -3.60 8.70
C ASP A 203 -23.87 -2.97 7.40
N GLU A 204 -24.59 -3.76 6.59
CA GLU A 204 -25.50 -3.24 5.60
C GLU A 204 -26.54 -2.44 6.38
N ALA A 205 -26.44 -1.12 6.33
CA ALA A 205 -27.46 -0.22 6.83
C ALA A 205 -28.67 -0.32 5.90
N GLU A 206 -29.51 -1.32 6.13
CA GLU A 206 -30.91 -1.27 5.71
C GLU A 206 -31.61 -0.25 6.60
N GLY A 207 -32.17 0.77 5.95
CA GLY A 207 -32.88 1.82 6.63
C GLY A 207 -34.16 1.33 7.26
N GLU A 208 -34.37 1.70 8.51
CA GLU A 208 -35.70 1.99 9.07
C GLU A 208 -35.52 3.17 10.02
N GLY A 209 -36.38 4.17 9.78
CA GLY A 209 -36.41 5.41 10.54
C GLY A 209 -36.98 5.24 11.93
N GLU A 210 -36.58 6.14 12.82
CA GLU A 210 -37.53 6.92 13.63
C GLU A 210 -36.76 7.93 14.50
N GLU A 211 -37.44 9.00 14.76
CA GLU A 211 -37.14 10.29 15.36
C GLU A 211 -36.52 10.23 16.78
N GLY A 212 -35.74 11.26 17.12
CA GLY A 212 -35.54 11.65 18.51
C GLY A 212 -34.24 12.33 18.86
N GLU A 213 -34.21 13.65 18.70
CA GLU A 213 -33.67 14.67 19.64
C GLU A 213 -32.22 14.66 20.12
N SER A 214 -31.51 15.66 19.61
CA SER A 214 -30.60 16.64 20.24
C SER A 214 -29.32 16.22 20.93
N VAL A 215 -28.35 17.06 20.60
CA VAL A 215 -27.20 17.63 21.31
C VAL A 215 -25.83 17.25 20.78
N GLY A 216 -25.23 18.22 20.07
CA GLY A 216 -23.92 18.81 20.34
C GLY A 216 -22.65 18.06 19.97
N GLU A 217 -21.97 18.62 18.95
CA GLU A 217 -20.51 18.69 18.83
C GLU A 217 -19.70 17.39 18.75
N GLU A 218 -19.34 17.04 17.55
CA GLU A 218 -17.92 16.99 17.09
C GLU A 218 -17.85 16.53 15.62
N ARG A 219 -18.08 17.45 14.71
CA ARG A 219 -17.79 17.24 13.28
C ARG A 219 -16.35 17.65 13.01
N LEU A 220 -15.43 16.68 13.06
CA LEU A 220 -14.20 16.74 12.26
C LEU A 220 -13.65 15.31 12.11
N GLY A 221 -13.81 14.69 10.93
CA GLY A 221 -13.09 13.46 10.60
C GLY A 221 -13.81 12.39 9.79
N ILE A 222 -14.84 12.73 9.02
CA ILE A 222 -15.44 11.75 8.08
C ILE A 222 -15.43 12.36 6.68
N ILE A 223 -14.30 12.20 6.00
CA ILE A 223 -14.13 12.53 4.59
C ILE A 223 -14.00 11.19 3.87
N SER A 224 -15.09 10.56 3.51
CA SER A 224 -15.07 9.41 2.59
C SER A 224 -16.45 8.90 2.17
N SER A 225 -17.50 9.06 2.95
CA SER A 225 -18.80 8.47 2.60
C SER A 225 -19.66 9.35 1.67
N GLN A 226 -19.58 10.67 1.78
CA GLN A 226 -20.41 11.56 0.96
C GLN A 226 -19.91 11.72 -0.49
N ASP A 227 -18.60 11.71 -0.72
CA ASP A 227 -18.06 11.82 -2.09
C ASP A 227 -18.25 10.50 -2.88
N ALA A 228 -18.26 9.36 -2.20
CA ALA A 228 -18.59 8.07 -2.80
C ALA A 228 -20.10 7.96 -3.14
N GLU A 229 -20.96 8.52 -2.29
CA GLU A 229 -22.41 8.53 -2.52
C GLU A 229 -22.81 9.50 -3.64
N LEU A 230 -22.12 10.63 -3.77
CA LEU A 230 -22.34 11.59 -4.86
C LEU A 230 -21.89 11.01 -6.22
N ALA A 231 -20.77 10.29 -6.27
CA ALA A 231 -20.33 9.61 -7.48
C ALA A 231 -21.29 8.48 -7.90
N ILE A 232 -21.90 7.79 -6.94
CA ILE A 232 -22.91 6.74 -7.18
C ILE A 232 -24.24 7.35 -7.68
N LYS A 233 -24.64 8.52 -7.18
CA LYS A 233 -25.83 9.21 -7.66
C LYS A 233 -25.68 9.74 -9.08
N LEU A 234 -24.51 10.30 -9.42
CA LEU A 234 -24.23 10.78 -10.77
C LEU A 234 -24.19 9.65 -11.80
N SER A 235 -23.66 8.46 -11.46
CA SER A 235 -23.66 7.32 -12.37
C SER A 235 -25.04 6.68 -12.56
N LYS A 236 -25.92 6.79 -11.56
CA LYS A 236 -27.31 6.32 -11.69
C LYS A 236 -28.18 7.25 -12.55
N GLU A 237 -27.88 8.54 -12.59
CA GLU A 237 -28.56 9.50 -13.44
C GLU A 237 -28.19 9.35 -14.90
N GLU A 238 -26.93 9.00 -15.21
CA GLU A 238 -26.49 8.68 -16.59
C GLU A 238 -27.15 7.40 -17.12
N ASP A 239 -27.28 6.35 -16.29
CA ASP A 239 -27.93 5.10 -16.70
C ASP A 239 -29.46 5.26 -16.87
N SER A 240 -30.10 6.20 -16.16
CA SER A 240 -31.53 6.47 -16.29
C SER A 240 -31.85 7.28 -17.56
N LEU A 241 -30.92 8.09 -18.07
CA LEU A 241 -31.07 8.86 -19.30
C LEU A 241 -30.86 8.02 -20.57
N LEU A 242 -30.14 6.90 -20.46
CA LEU A 242 -29.91 5.96 -21.57
C LEU A 242 -31.03 4.91 -21.74
N SER A 243 -31.91 4.72 -20.76
CA SER A 243 -33.00 3.73 -20.81
C SER A 243 -34.36 4.30 -21.26
N SER A 244 -34.46 5.60 -21.53
CA SER A 244 -35.72 6.26 -21.91
C SER A 244 -35.89 6.47 -23.43
N GLY A 245 -35.85 5.39 -24.18
CA GLY A 245 -36.09 5.45 -25.61
C GLY A 245 -36.48 4.13 -26.24
N LYS A 246 -37.76 3.71 -26.07
CA LYS A 246 -38.57 2.98 -27.07
C LYS A 246 -40.02 2.71 -26.55
N LEU A 247 -40.89 3.33 -27.13
CA LEU A 247 -42.21 3.22 -27.78
C LEU A 247 -42.99 1.91 -27.63
N SER A 248 -44.27 2.08 -27.07
CA SER A 248 -45.58 1.50 -27.38
C SER A 248 -45.81 -0.01 -27.51
N SER A 249 -46.48 -0.60 -26.60
CA SER A 249 -47.88 -1.10 -26.36
C SER A 249 -48.46 -2.12 -27.38
N PRO A 250 -49.60 -2.86 -27.14
CA PRO A 250 -50.17 -3.34 -25.87
C PRO A 250 -50.72 -4.82 -25.94
N SER A 251 -51.32 -5.26 -24.86
CA SER A 251 -52.45 -6.23 -24.69
C SER A 251 -52.16 -7.59 -24.03
N SER A 252 -52.77 -7.73 -22.97
CA SER A 252 -53.87 -8.58 -22.43
C SER A 252 -53.51 -9.87 -21.70
N LEU A 253 -53.76 -9.80 -20.42
CA LEU A 253 -54.53 -10.65 -19.47
C LEU A 253 -54.25 -12.17 -19.28
N PRO A 254 -54.66 -12.73 -18.13
CA PRO A 254 -53.87 -13.63 -17.27
C PRO A 254 -54.58 -15.00 -17.06
N PRO A 255 -54.57 -15.72 -15.92
CA PRO A 255 -53.59 -16.61 -15.34
C PRO A 255 -54.15 -18.04 -15.06
N LEU A 256 -53.39 -18.81 -14.28
CA LEU A 256 -53.82 -19.94 -13.41
C LEU A 256 -53.13 -21.29 -13.71
N PRO A 257 -53.17 -22.30 -12.84
CA PRO A 257 -52.10 -22.57 -11.88
C PRO A 257 -51.51 -24.03 -11.99
N LEU A 258 -50.51 -24.25 -11.17
CA LEU A 258 -49.89 -25.50 -10.66
C LEU A 258 -50.48 -26.86 -11.03
N PRO A 259 -49.67 -27.94 -11.16
CA PRO A 259 -49.40 -28.75 -9.98
C PRO A 259 -47.96 -29.24 -9.78
N LEU A 260 -47.67 -29.56 -8.53
CA LEU A 260 -46.55 -30.28 -7.96
C LEU A 260 -46.45 -31.71 -8.48
N LEU A 261 -45.22 -32.23 -8.66
CA LEU A 261 -44.80 -33.56 -8.21
C LEU A 261 -43.31 -33.82 -8.49
N PRO A 262 -42.67 -34.81 -7.85
CA PRO A 262 -41.29 -34.74 -7.39
C PRO A 262 -40.32 -35.59 -8.22
N GLY A 263 -39.06 -35.27 -8.14
CA GLY A 263 -38.03 -36.13 -8.77
C GLY A 263 -36.62 -35.57 -8.68
N ASN A 264 -35.85 -35.99 -7.69
CA ASN A 264 -34.41 -35.96 -7.77
C ASN A 264 -33.92 -36.65 -9.06
N PRO A 265 -32.87 -36.15 -9.72
CA PRO A 265 -31.55 -36.64 -9.40
C PRO A 265 -30.41 -35.59 -9.59
N THR A 266 -29.45 -35.65 -8.68
CA THR A 266 -28.02 -35.45 -8.93
C THR A 266 -27.63 -34.88 -10.29
N THR A 267 -27.54 -33.56 -10.36
CA THR A 267 -26.75 -32.91 -11.40
C THR A 267 -25.44 -32.47 -10.78
N GLN A 268 -24.42 -33.23 -11.00
CA GLN A 268 -23.02 -32.86 -10.82
C GLN A 268 -22.77 -31.58 -11.60
N LEU A 269 -22.76 -30.41 -10.91
CA LEU A 269 -22.23 -29.19 -11.48
C LEU A 269 -20.74 -29.39 -11.69
N LYS A 270 -20.36 -29.71 -12.93
CA LYS A 270 -18.99 -29.50 -13.42
C LYS A 270 -18.64 -28.05 -13.14
N LYS A 271 -17.87 -27.80 -12.07
CA LYS A 271 -17.15 -26.54 -11.87
C LYS A 271 -16.21 -26.36 -13.05
N ARG A 272 -16.69 -25.73 -14.12
CA ARG A 272 -15.82 -25.16 -15.13
C ARG A 272 -15.01 -24.07 -14.41
N TRP A 273 -13.74 -24.34 -14.23
CA TRP A 273 -12.74 -23.38 -13.82
C TRP A 273 -12.68 -22.25 -14.86
N CYS A 274 -13.50 -21.24 -14.69
CA CYS A 274 -13.42 -20.01 -15.45
C CYS A 274 -12.46 -19.10 -14.70
N PHE A 275 -11.19 -19.19 -15.05
CA PHE A 275 -10.09 -18.38 -14.49
C PHE A 275 -10.38 -16.86 -14.61
N SER A 276 -11.17 -16.47 -15.61
CA SER A 276 -11.60 -15.10 -15.86
C SER A 276 -12.63 -14.55 -14.87
N SER A 277 -13.49 -15.41 -14.29
CA SER A 277 -14.57 -14.98 -13.38
C SER A 277 -14.11 -14.91 -11.92
N CYS A 278 -12.92 -15.41 -11.59
CA CYS A 278 -12.39 -15.45 -10.24
C CYS A 278 -11.62 -14.18 -9.85
N PHE A 279 -11.14 -13.40 -10.82
CA PHE A 279 -10.24 -12.27 -10.57
C PHE A 279 -10.94 -10.92 -10.35
N LEU A 280 -12.18 -10.74 -10.83
CA LEU A 280 -12.93 -9.51 -10.64
C LEU A 280 -14.33 -9.81 -10.07
N SER A 281 -14.45 -10.01 -8.77
CA SER A 281 -15.71 -9.70 -8.11
C SER A 281 -15.85 -8.17 -8.15
N SER A 282 -16.80 -7.68 -8.96
CA SER A 282 -16.96 -6.25 -9.28
C SER A 282 -17.07 -5.31 -8.06
N LYS A 283 -17.36 -5.84 -6.87
CA LYS A 283 -17.46 -5.07 -5.62
C LYS A 283 -16.12 -4.85 -4.92
N GLU A 284 -15.19 -5.80 -4.97
CA GLU A 284 -13.91 -5.75 -4.21
C GLU A 284 -12.89 -4.75 -4.80
N TYR A 285 -13.00 -4.39 -6.08
CA TYR A 285 -12.03 -3.52 -6.78
C TYR A 285 -12.61 -2.17 -7.21
N ARG A 286 -13.77 -1.77 -6.66
CA ARG A 286 -14.35 -0.45 -6.95
C ARG A 286 -13.45 0.73 -6.55
N PHE A 287 -12.56 0.53 -5.59
CA PHE A 287 -11.59 1.55 -5.19
C PHE A 287 -10.62 1.93 -6.32
N LEU A 288 -10.42 1.08 -7.35
CA LEU A 288 -9.60 1.41 -8.52
C LEU A 288 -10.14 2.59 -9.33
N LEU A 289 -11.45 2.82 -9.28
CA LEU A 289 -12.12 3.92 -9.98
C LEU A 289 -12.07 5.23 -9.18
N LEU A 290 -11.60 5.20 -7.93
CA LEU A 290 -11.44 6.42 -7.13
C LEU A 290 -10.27 7.25 -7.71
N PRO A 291 -10.49 8.51 -8.12
CA PRO A 291 -9.46 9.35 -8.72
C PRO A 291 -8.27 9.55 -7.77
N ASP A 292 -8.53 9.48 -6.48
CA ASP A 292 -7.53 9.61 -5.43
C ASP A 292 -6.62 8.40 -5.31
N PHE A 293 -7.19 7.20 -5.44
CA PHE A 293 -6.42 5.97 -5.48
C PHE A 293 -5.62 5.87 -6.78
N LEU A 294 -6.17 6.31 -7.89
CA LEU A 294 -5.46 6.36 -9.17
C LEU A 294 -4.25 7.31 -9.09
N GLY A 295 -4.43 8.49 -8.50
CA GLY A 295 -3.33 9.42 -8.27
C GLY A 295 -2.25 8.87 -7.34
N LEU A 296 -2.64 8.18 -6.28
CA LEU A 296 -1.71 7.48 -5.39
C LEU A 296 -0.96 6.38 -6.13
N SER A 297 -1.65 5.62 -6.99
CA SER A 297 -1.06 4.55 -7.81
C SER A 297 0.01 5.08 -8.78
N VAL A 298 -0.27 6.20 -9.45
CA VAL A 298 0.71 6.88 -10.33
C VAL A 298 1.93 7.36 -9.54
N SER A 299 1.70 7.95 -8.35
CA SER A 299 2.80 8.35 -7.46
C SER A 299 3.66 7.16 -7.05
N PHE A 300 3.06 6.02 -6.72
CA PHE A 300 3.80 4.81 -6.37
C PHE A 300 4.64 4.24 -7.52
N LEU A 301 4.21 4.37 -8.77
CA LEU A 301 5.02 3.99 -9.92
C LEU A 301 6.31 4.82 -10.00
N PHE A 302 6.20 6.14 -9.84
CA PHE A 302 7.37 7.01 -9.79
C PHE A 302 8.26 6.75 -8.57
N LEU A 303 7.68 6.53 -7.39
CA LEU A 303 8.42 6.17 -6.19
C LEU A 303 9.26 4.92 -6.41
N ALA A 304 8.64 3.84 -6.90
CA ALA A 304 9.30 2.57 -7.11
C ALA A 304 10.44 2.64 -8.15
N SER A 305 10.32 3.55 -9.13
CA SER A 305 11.37 3.80 -10.11
C SER A 305 12.62 4.44 -9.49
N GLY A 306 12.47 5.18 -8.40
CA GLY A 306 13.57 5.88 -7.74
C GLY A 306 14.15 5.15 -6.54
N CYS A 307 13.32 4.60 -5.65
CA CYS A 307 13.76 4.12 -4.34
C CYS A 307 14.67 2.88 -4.37
N SER A 308 14.65 2.07 -5.44
CA SER A 308 15.50 0.88 -5.55
C SER A 308 16.98 1.21 -5.87
N LEU A 309 17.21 2.30 -6.60
CA LEU A 309 18.54 2.64 -7.13
C LEU A 309 19.59 2.95 -6.05
N PRO A 310 19.29 3.75 -5.00
CA PRO A 310 20.28 4.03 -3.96
C PRO A 310 20.72 2.78 -3.20
N PHE A 311 19.81 1.84 -2.93
CA PHE A 311 20.18 0.59 -2.26
C PHE A 311 21.13 -0.28 -3.09
N VAL A 312 20.98 -0.28 -4.41
CA VAL A 312 21.83 -1.06 -5.32
C VAL A 312 23.17 -0.37 -5.56
N TYR A 313 23.17 0.95 -5.78
CA TYR A 313 24.34 1.68 -6.30
C TYR A 313 25.11 2.48 -5.26
N MET A 314 24.64 2.59 -4.01
CA MET A 314 25.32 3.35 -2.95
C MET A 314 26.71 2.78 -2.62
N VAL A 315 26.82 1.45 -2.47
CA VAL A 315 28.10 0.81 -2.18
C VAL A 315 29.08 0.94 -3.35
N PRO A 316 28.71 0.58 -4.59
CA PRO A 316 29.57 0.80 -5.75
C PRO A 316 30.00 2.27 -5.93
N TYR A 317 29.09 3.22 -5.69
CA TYR A 317 29.41 4.64 -5.72
C TYR A 317 30.43 5.03 -4.66
N ALA A 318 30.22 4.62 -3.41
CA ALA A 318 31.16 4.90 -2.33
C ALA A 318 32.58 4.37 -2.64
N LEU A 319 32.66 3.16 -3.21
CA LEU A 319 33.95 2.59 -3.64
C LEU A 319 34.58 3.38 -4.78
N SER A 320 33.80 3.85 -5.75
CA SER A 320 34.29 4.64 -6.88
C SER A 320 34.86 6.00 -6.48
N VAL A 321 34.41 6.57 -5.36
CA VAL A 321 34.96 7.82 -4.79
C VAL A 321 36.08 7.57 -3.78
N GLY A 322 36.61 6.33 -3.70
CA GLY A 322 37.77 5.98 -2.88
C GLY A 322 37.47 5.65 -1.41
N VAL A 323 36.20 5.39 -1.06
CA VAL A 323 35.82 4.92 0.28
C VAL A 323 36.23 3.45 0.43
N ARG A 324 36.74 3.04 1.61
CA ARG A 324 37.14 1.64 1.87
C ARG A 324 35.91 0.73 1.93
N HIS A 325 36.05 -0.54 1.57
CA HIS A 325 34.99 -1.55 1.61
C HIS A 325 34.26 -1.62 2.96
N GLN A 326 35.00 -1.63 4.07
CA GLN A 326 34.44 -1.64 5.42
C GLN A 326 33.60 -0.39 5.72
N GLN A 327 34.05 0.78 5.27
CA GLN A 327 33.31 2.04 5.45
C GLN A 327 32.06 2.10 4.57
N ALA A 328 32.11 1.54 3.36
CA ALA A 328 30.93 1.44 2.49
C ALA A 328 29.87 0.49 3.08
N ALA A 329 30.29 -0.65 3.64
CA ALA A 329 29.39 -1.54 4.38
C ALA A 329 28.80 -0.85 5.62
N PHE A 330 29.59 -0.05 6.33
CA PHE A 330 29.13 0.72 7.49
C PHE A 330 28.08 1.79 7.14
N LEU A 331 28.16 2.41 5.96
CA LEU A 331 27.10 3.31 5.46
C LEU A 331 25.76 2.60 5.32
N MET A 332 25.74 1.37 4.80
CA MET A 332 24.51 0.58 4.71
C MET A 332 23.95 0.19 6.09
N SER A 333 24.85 -0.06 7.05
CA SER A 333 24.42 -0.30 8.45
C SER A 333 23.81 0.93 9.09
N ILE A 334 24.39 2.13 8.90
CA ILE A 334 23.82 3.40 9.36
C ILE A 334 22.44 3.59 8.76
N LEU A 335 22.30 3.43 7.44
CA LEU A 335 21.04 3.55 6.74
C LEU A 335 19.98 2.62 7.34
N GLY A 336 20.30 1.35 7.59
CA GLY A 336 19.38 0.38 8.17
C GLY A 336 18.95 0.73 9.61
N VAL A 337 19.87 1.21 10.46
CA VAL A 337 19.55 1.64 11.83
C VAL A 337 18.67 2.88 11.83
N ILE A 338 18.97 3.84 10.98
CA ILE A 338 18.21 5.09 10.90
C ILE A 338 16.83 4.88 10.24
N ASP A 339 16.70 3.93 9.31
CA ASP A 339 15.41 3.47 8.78
C ASP A 339 14.45 3.03 9.91
N ILE A 340 14.96 2.31 10.92
CA ILE A 340 14.18 1.94 12.10
C ILE A 340 13.66 3.18 12.83
N VAL A 341 14.55 4.16 13.05
CA VAL A 341 14.18 5.41 13.74
C VAL A 341 13.11 6.16 12.96
N GLY A 342 13.25 6.24 11.62
CA GLY A 342 12.27 6.83 10.71
C GLY A 342 10.90 6.16 10.80
N ASN A 343 10.87 4.82 10.67
CA ASN A 343 9.64 4.01 10.77
C ASN A 343 8.88 4.25 12.07
N ILE A 344 9.57 4.21 13.21
CA ILE A 344 8.95 4.35 14.53
C ILE A 344 8.53 5.78 14.80
N THR A 345 9.40 6.77 14.51
CA THR A 345 9.11 8.19 14.80
C THR A 345 7.96 8.71 13.95
N PHE A 346 7.95 8.45 12.64
CA PHE A 346 6.84 8.86 11.78
C PHE A 346 5.57 8.06 12.05
N GLY A 347 5.67 6.77 12.36
CA GLY A 347 4.54 5.98 12.81
C GLY A 347 3.87 6.58 14.06
N TRP A 348 4.66 6.95 15.07
CA TRP A 348 4.15 7.59 16.29
C TRP A 348 3.65 9.03 16.05
N LEU A 349 4.39 9.82 15.28
CA LEU A 349 4.11 11.23 15.04
C LEU A 349 2.79 11.41 14.27
N THR A 350 2.55 10.59 13.25
CA THR A 350 1.35 10.67 12.39
C THR A 350 0.09 10.10 13.04
N ASP A 351 0.21 9.43 14.19
CA ASP A 351 -0.96 9.06 15.01
C ASP A 351 -1.37 10.16 16.01
N ARG A 352 -0.57 11.23 16.17
CA ARG A 352 -0.94 12.38 17.01
C ARG A 352 -2.12 13.15 16.39
N ARG A 353 -3.03 13.64 17.24
CA ARG A 353 -4.25 14.38 16.82
C ARG A 353 -3.95 15.52 15.84
N CYS A 354 -2.86 16.26 16.04
CA CYS A 354 -2.46 17.37 15.18
C CYS A 354 -2.04 16.94 13.78
N LEU A 355 -1.39 15.77 13.61
CA LEU A 355 -0.80 15.32 12.35
C LEU A 355 -1.62 14.23 11.66
N LYS A 356 -2.55 13.58 12.35
CA LYS A 356 -3.43 12.55 11.79
C LYS A 356 -4.13 12.99 10.49
N PRO A 357 -4.69 14.22 10.37
CA PRO A 357 -5.32 14.69 9.12
C PRO A 357 -4.30 14.98 8.00
N TYR A 358 -3.00 15.08 8.32
CA TYR A 358 -1.93 15.43 7.38
C TYR A 358 -1.03 14.24 7.00
N ARG A 359 -1.44 13.00 7.27
CA ARG A 359 -0.67 11.78 6.97
C ARG A 359 -0.18 11.71 5.52
N LEU A 360 -1.07 12.03 4.57
CA LEU A 360 -0.72 12.11 3.15
C LEU A 360 0.32 13.21 2.87
N ALA A 361 0.23 14.36 3.54
CA ALA A 361 1.23 15.42 3.42
C ALA A 361 2.59 15.02 4.02
N CYS A 362 2.59 14.30 5.16
CA CYS A 362 3.81 13.73 5.75
C CYS A 362 4.47 12.71 4.80
N TYR A 363 3.67 11.87 4.13
CA TYR A 363 4.17 10.96 3.12
C TYR A 363 4.83 11.70 1.94
N VAL A 364 4.14 12.70 1.37
CA VAL A 364 4.66 13.55 0.28
C VAL A 364 5.97 14.23 0.67
N PHE A 365 6.03 14.75 1.90
CA PHE A 365 7.23 15.39 2.44
C PHE A 365 8.40 14.40 2.55
N SER A 366 8.16 13.19 3.09
CA SER A 366 9.21 12.18 3.26
C SER A 366 9.80 11.75 1.91
N VAL A 367 8.95 11.42 0.94
CA VAL A 367 9.39 11.04 -0.42
C VAL A 367 10.11 12.18 -1.12
N GLY A 368 9.65 13.42 -0.95
CA GLY A 368 10.30 14.61 -1.51
C GLY A 368 11.70 14.85 -0.95
N MET A 369 11.86 14.72 0.37
CA MET A 369 13.16 14.86 1.04
C MET A 369 14.13 13.76 0.63
N GLU A 370 13.66 12.53 0.50
CA GLU A 370 14.46 11.41 0.02
C GLU A 370 14.94 11.63 -1.42
N GLY A 371 14.05 12.10 -2.31
CA GLY A 371 14.41 12.49 -3.68
C GLY A 371 15.45 13.60 -3.74
N LEU A 372 15.34 14.61 -2.86
CA LEU A 372 16.36 15.65 -2.73
C LEU A 372 17.71 15.09 -2.28
N CYS A 373 17.72 14.18 -1.29
CA CYS A 373 18.95 13.51 -0.87
C CYS A 373 19.65 12.82 -2.05
N CYS A 374 18.89 12.12 -2.90
CA CYS A 374 19.45 11.45 -4.08
C CYS A 374 20.06 12.44 -5.09
N LEU A 375 19.44 13.60 -5.32
CA LEU A 375 19.98 14.63 -6.22
C LEU A 375 21.30 15.22 -5.73
N PHE A 376 21.47 15.33 -4.42
CA PHE A 376 22.73 15.85 -3.83
C PHE A 376 23.83 14.80 -3.68
N THR A 377 23.51 13.50 -3.78
CA THR A 377 24.48 12.40 -3.62
C THR A 377 25.73 12.55 -4.49
N PRO A 378 25.68 12.90 -5.79
CA PRO A 378 26.87 13.01 -6.64
C PRO A 378 27.86 14.11 -6.21
N LEU A 379 27.44 15.04 -5.37
CA LEU A 379 28.31 16.07 -4.80
C LEU A 379 29.11 15.57 -3.60
N LEU A 380 28.70 14.45 -3.00
CA LEU A 380 29.25 13.89 -1.77
C LEU A 380 30.36 12.89 -2.10
N ARG A 381 31.59 13.38 -2.27
CA ARG A 381 32.74 12.59 -2.75
C ARG A 381 33.67 12.08 -1.63
N SER A 382 33.21 12.07 -0.39
CA SER A 382 34.01 11.58 0.73
C SER A 382 33.17 10.87 1.76
N PHE A 383 33.75 9.92 2.50
CA PHE A 383 33.06 9.18 3.54
C PHE A 383 32.33 10.09 4.56
N PRO A 384 32.96 11.14 5.13
CA PRO A 384 32.28 12.03 6.09
C PRO A 384 31.07 12.74 5.51
N LEU A 385 31.03 13.01 4.21
CA LEU A 385 29.88 13.63 3.54
C LEU A 385 28.77 12.61 3.21
N LEU A 386 29.13 11.35 2.99
CA LEU A 386 28.16 10.27 2.74
C LEU A 386 27.41 9.84 4.00
N VAL A 387 28.00 10.02 5.20
CA VAL A 387 27.33 9.69 6.46
C VAL A 387 26.05 10.51 6.68
N PRO A 388 26.03 11.86 6.57
CA PRO A 388 24.79 12.63 6.63
C PRO A 388 23.75 12.22 5.58
N PHE A 389 24.18 11.87 4.38
CA PHE A 389 23.29 11.31 3.36
C PHE A 389 22.63 10.01 3.84
N ALA A 390 23.41 9.04 4.33
CA ALA A 390 22.88 7.76 4.82
C ALA A 390 21.90 7.97 5.99
N VAL A 391 22.16 8.96 6.86
CA VAL A 391 21.26 9.33 7.96
C VAL A 391 19.96 9.94 7.44
N LEU A 392 20.04 10.95 6.58
CA LEU A 392 18.85 11.63 6.06
C LEU A 392 18.03 10.70 5.18
N TYR A 393 18.67 10.01 4.25
CA TYR A 393 18.03 9.06 3.35
C TYR A 393 17.32 7.95 4.14
N GLY A 394 18.04 7.26 5.06
CA GLY A 394 17.47 6.19 5.87
C GLY A 394 16.31 6.66 6.76
N TYR A 395 16.36 7.89 7.30
CA TYR A 395 15.27 8.44 8.11
C TYR A 395 13.99 8.62 7.32
N PHE A 396 14.09 9.16 6.11
CA PHE A 396 12.93 9.40 5.25
C PHE A 396 12.47 8.13 4.53
N ASP A 397 13.37 7.19 4.22
CA ASP A 397 13.04 5.84 3.73
C ASP A 397 12.12 5.12 4.73
N GLY A 398 12.52 5.04 6.00
CA GLY A 398 11.67 4.47 7.03
C GLY A 398 10.34 5.22 7.19
N ALA A 399 10.36 6.53 7.11
CA ALA A 399 9.16 7.36 7.25
C ALA A 399 8.10 7.03 6.19
N TYR A 400 8.46 6.99 4.90
CA TYR A 400 7.47 6.72 3.85
C TYR A 400 7.05 5.24 3.82
N VAL A 401 7.97 4.31 4.09
CA VAL A 401 7.66 2.87 4.14
C VAL A 401 6.57 2.57 5.19
N ALA A 402 6.67 3.17 6.38
CA ALA A 402 5.64 3.05 7.41
C ALA A 402 4.30 3.66 6.98
N LEU A 403 4.33 4.71 6.17
CA LEU A 403 3.13 5.45 5.76
C LEU A 403 2.40 4.85 4.55
N ILE A 404 3.04 4.04 3.70
CA ILE A 404 2.38 3.39 2.54
C ILE A 404 1.07 2.68 2.95
N PRO A 405 1.09 1.71 3.88
CA PRO A 405 -0.14 1.01 4.25
C PRO A 405 -1.13 1.91 5.01
N VAL A 406 -0.63 2.92 5.73
CA VAL A 406 -1.49 3.87 6.46
C VAL A 406 -2.27 4.75 5.49
N VAL A 407 -1.59 5.37 4.52
CA VAL A 407 -2.21 6.23 3.50
C VAL A 407 -3.16 5.41 2.62
N THR A 408 -2.77 4.21 2.21
CA THR A 408 -3.64 3.30 1.45
C THR A 408 -4.90 2.95 2.25
N SER A 409 -4.76 2.62 3.53
CA SER A 409 -5.89 2.31 4.40
C SER A 409 -6.82 3.50 4.65
N ASP A 410 -6.27 4.71 4.74
CA ASP A 410 -7.06 5.93 4.94
C ASP A 410 -7.87 6.31 3.68
N LEU A 411 -7.45 5.84 2.49
CA LEU A 411 -8.15 6.06 1.22
C LEU A 411 -9.24 5.03 0.93
N VAL A 412 -8.96 3.74 1.16
CA VAL A 412 -9.87 2.66 0.74
C VAL A 412 -10.66 2.04 1.89
N GLY A 413 -10.30 2.34 3.14
CA GLY A 413 -10.89 1.72 4.33
C GLY A 413 -10.28 0.35 4.66
N ALA A 414 -10.55 -0.13 5.88
CA ALA A 414 -9.99 -1.38 6.40
C ALA A 414 -10.44 -2.64 5.63
N PRO A 415 -11.71 -2.78 5.18
CA PRO A 415 -12.16 -3.98 4.48
C PRO A 415 -11.43 -4.24 3.16
N TYR A 416 -11.12 -3.18 2.41
CA TYR A 416 -10.48 -3.28 1.08
C TYR A 416 -8.95 -3.16 1.13
N LEU A 417 -8.37 -2.99 2.32
CA LEU A 417 -6.94 -2.71 2.49
C LEU A 417 -6.05 -3.81 1.90
N SER A 418 -6.38 -5.08 2.11
CA SER A 418 -5.60 -6.21 1.57
C SER A 418 -5.54 -6.18 0.05
N SER A 419 -6.69 -5.98 -0.61
CA SER A 419 -6.78 -5.91 -2.07
C SER A 419 -6.07 -4.67 -2.62
N ALA A 420 -6.21 -3.52 -1.94
CA ALA A 420 -5.55 -2.28 -2.33
C ALA A 420 -4.02 -2.36 -2.18
N LEU A 421 -3.51 -2.93 -1.08
CA LEU A 421 -2.07 -3.18 -0.92
C LEU A 421 -1.54 -4.16 -1.96
N GLY A 422 -2.33 -5.19 -2.32
CA GLY A 422 -1.99 -6.09 -3.41
C GLY A 422 -1.78 -5.34 -4.73
N VAL A 423 -2.67 -4.41 -5.08
CA VAL A 423 -2.54 -3.57 -6.28
C VAL A 423 -1.35 -2.61 -6.17
N VAL A 424 -1.18 -1.95 -5.03
CA VAL A 424 -0.07 -1.01 -4.81
C VAL A 424 1.27 -1.72 -5.00
N TYR A 425 1.47 -2.88 -4.39
CA TYR A 425 2.71 -3.64 -4.54
C TYR A 425 2.88 -4.22 -5.95
N PHE A 426 1.80 -4.64 -6.60
CA PHE A 426 1.83 -5.03 -8.01
C PHE A 426 2.38 -3.92 -8.91
N LEU A 427 1.96 -2.68 -8.68
CA LEU A 427 2.46 -1.51 -9.43
C LEU A 427 3.96 -1.25 -9.18
N HIS A 428 4.50 -1.63 -8.03
CA HIS A 428 5.94 -1.53 -7.76
C HIS A 428 6.78 -2.55 -8.55
N ALA A 429 6.18 -3.67 -8.98
CA ALA A 429 6.92 -4.78 -9.61
C ALA A 429 7.64 -4.37 -10.90
N ILE A 430 6.97 -3.61 -11.77
CA ILE A 430 7.53 -3.20 -13.08
C ILE A 430 8.72 -2.26 -12.90
N PRO A 431 8.62 -1.16 -12.10
CA PRO A 431 9.76 -0.32 -11.83
C PRO A 431 10.93 -1.05 -11.15
N TYR A 432 10.67 -1.91 -10.18
CA TYR A 432 11.72 -2.70 -9.52
C TYR A 432 12.46 -3.64 -10.46
N LEU A 433 11.77 -4.17 -11.50
CA LEU A 433 12.39 -4.99 -12.52
C LEU A 433 13.28 -4.18 -13.47
N ILE A 434 12.83 -2.99 -13.86
CA ILE A 434 13.40 -2.20 -14.95
C ILE A 434 14.43 -1.18 -14.45
N SER A 435 14.20 -0.56 -13.30
CA SER A 435 14.99 0.57 -12.81
C SER A 435 16.45 0.22 -12.50
N PRO A 436 16.79 -0.89 -11.79
CA PRO A 436 18.19 -1.22 -11.55
C PRO A 436 19.00 -1.53 -12.83
N PRO A 437 18.48 -2.30 -13.82
CA PRO A 437 19.18 -2.48 -15.10
C PRO A 437 19.42 -1.18 -15.87
N ILE A 438 18.43 -0.25 -15.87
CA ILE A 438 18.60 1.08 -16.49
C ILE A 438 19.70 1.87 -15.75
N GLY A 439 19.67 1.82 -14.42
CA GLY A 439 20.72 2.47 -13.61
C GLY A 439 22.12 1.94 -13.93
N GLY A 440 22.27 0.62 -14.11
CA GLY A 440 23.52 -0.02 -14.52
C GLY A 440 23.96 0.40 -15.92
N TRP A 441 23.04 0.35 -16.88
CA TRP A 441 23.32 0.80 -18.24
C TRP A 441 23.77 2.27 -18.30
N LEU A 442 23.18 3.15 -17.49
CA LEU A 442 23.62 4.55 -17.40
C LEU A 442 25.05 4.65 -16.86
N VAL A 443 25.43 3.82 -15.89
CA VAL A 443 26.81 3.78 -15.39
C VAL A 443 27.78 3.27 -16.47
N ASP A 444 27.41 2.20 -17.18
CA ASP A 444 28.22 1.60 -18.23
C ASP A 444 28.50 2.58 -19.37
N VAL A 445 27.48 3.34 -19.80
CA VAL A 445 27.60 4.29 -20.92
C VAL A 445 28.32 5.58 -20.52
N THR A 446 28.09 6.08 -19.29
CA THR A 446 28.61 7.39 -18.87
C THR A 446 29.91 7.30 -18.05
N GLY A 447 30.28 6.10 -17.57
CA GLY A 447 31.40 5.90 -16.64
C GLY A 447 31.18 6.56 -15.26
N SER A 448 29.93 6.99 -14.94
CA SER A 448 29.62 7.74 -13.73
C SER A 448 28.28 7.30 -13.13
N TYR A 449 28.19 7.28 -11.80
CA TYR A 449 26.95 7.02 -11.08
C TYR A 449 26.01 8.24 -10.98
N THR A 450 26.49 9.43 -11.38
CA THR A 450 25.73 10.70 -11.31
C THR A 450 24.37 10.64 -12.01
N PRO A 451 24.24 10.15 -13.27
CA PRO A 451 22.96 10.06 -13.94
C PRO A 451 21.99 9.11 -13.24
N THR A 452 22.48 8.04 -12.62
CA THR A 452 21.67 7.06 -11.89
C THR A 452 21.04 7.68 -10.64
N PHE A 453 21.79 8.46 -9.86
CA PHE A 453 21.25 9.17 -8.70
C PHE A 453 20.33 10.32 -9.11
N PHE A 454 20.58 11.01 -10.21
CA PHE A 454 19.67 12.02 -10.75
C PHE A 454 18.36 11.39 -11.22
N LEU A 455 18.40 10.24 -11.88
CA LEU A 455 17.21 9.48 -12.27
C LEU A 455 16.37 9.11 -11.02
N SER A 456 17.02 8.59 -9.99
CA SER A 456 16.39 8.25 -8.71
C SER A 456 15.71 9.47 -8.08
N GLY A 457 16.45 10.55 -7.89
CA GLY A 457 15.95 11.77 -7.27
C GLY A 457 14.81 12.42 -8.06
N ALA A 458 14.93 12.46 -9.41
CA ALA A 458 13.89 13.00 -10.28
C ALA A 458 12.60 12.18 -10.22
N ALA A 459 12.70 10.85 -10.19
CA ALA A 459 11.55 9.96 -10.09
C ALA A 459 10.82 10.13 -8.74
N MET A 460 11.54 10.22 -7.63
CA MET A 460 10.97 10.44 -6.30
C MET A 460 10.33 11.82 -6.16
N LEU A 461 10.96 12.87 -6.70
CA LEU A 461 10.36 14.21 -6.74
C LEU A 461 9.11 14.25 -7.61
N ALA A 462 9.09 13.54 -8.75
CA ALA A 462 7.89 13.42 -9.57
C ALA A 462 6.75 12.73 -8.81
N SER A 463 7.05 11.66 -8.04
CA SER A 463 6.11 10.99 -7.14
C SER A 463 5.50 11.98 -6.13
N SER A 464 6.35 12.74 -5.46
CA SER A 464 5.96 13.75 -4.48
C SER A 464 5.09 14.85 -5.10
N LEU A 465 5.47 15.37 -6.28
CA LEU A 465 4.74 16.40 -7.01
C LEU A 465 3.35 15.93 -7.47
N VAL A 466 3.22 14.71 -7.95
CA VAL A 466 1.92 14.14 -8.36
C VAL A 466 0.93 14.19 -7.19
N LEU A 467 1.32 13.71 -6.01
CA LEU A 467 0.44 13.76 -4.84
C LEU A 467 0.22 15.16 -4.30
N ALA A 468 1.24 16.01 -4.30
CA ALA A 468 1.11 17.41 -3.88
C ALA A 468 0.09 18.17 -4.76
N THR A 469 0.11 17.94 -6.08
CA THR A 469 -0.88 18.54 -7.00
C THR A 469 -2.29 18.02 -6.73
N ILE A 470 -2.48 16.75 -6.45
CA ILE A 470 -3.79 16.18 -6.11
C ILE A 470 -4.32 16.78 -4.80
N ILE A 471 -3.48 16.90 -3.77
CA ILE A 471 -3.83 17.56 -2.50
C ILE A 471 -4.23 19.02 -2.76
N GLY A 472 -3.48 19.74 -3.57
CA GLY A 472 -3.76 21.12 -3.95
C GLY A 472 -5.09 21.28 -4.67
N ILE A 473 -5.35 20.45 -5.67
CA ILE A 473 -6.62 20.44 -6.42
C ILE A 473 -7.81 20.17 -5.49
N ARG A 474 -7.69 19.19 -4.59
CA ARG A 474 -8.74 18.90 -3.59
C ARG A 474 -9.00 20.09 -2.68
N HIS A 475 -7.95 20.72 -2.18
CA HIS A 475 -8.08 21.88 -1.32
C HIS A 475 -8.76 23.05 -2.04
N CYS A 476 -8.39 23.32 -3.29
CA CYS A 476 -9.04 24.33 -4.13
C CYS A 476 -10.51 24.00 -4.40
N ARG A 477 -10.84 22.75 -4.76
CA ARG A 477 -12.22 22.33 -5.00
C ARG A 477 -13.09 22.50 -3.75
N ARG A 478 -12.59 22.13 -2.56
CA ARG A 478 -13.31 22.33 -1.29
C ARG A 478 -13.56 23.79 -0.99
N ARG A 479 -12.56 24.66 -1.17
CA ARG A 479 -12.74 26.11 -0.99
C ARG A 479 -13.79 26.67 -1.95
N LEU A 480 -13.77 26.24 -3.21
CA LEU A 480 -14.76 26.66 -4.21
C LEU A 480 -16.18 26.17 -3.89
N ALA A 481 -16.34 24.96 -3.35
CA ALA A 481 -17.62 24.43 -2.90
C ALA A 481 -18.18 25.29 -1.75
N VAL A 482 -17.38 25.53 -0.72
CA VAL A 482 -17.78 26.39 0.43
C VAL A 482 -18.20 27.80 -0.02
N ILE A 483 -17.46 28.39 -0.99
CA ILE A 483 -17.80 29.73 -1.53
C ILE A 483 -19.12 29.67 -2.33
N LYS A 484 -19.38 28.58 -3.08
CA LYS A 484 -20.65 28.41 -3.80
C LYS A 484 -21.82 28.26 -2.85
N ASP A 485 -21.68 27.46 -1.79
CA ASP A 485 -22.72 27.26 -0.78
C ASP A 485 -23.02 28.57 -0.02
N ALA A 486 -21.97 29.33 0.35
CA ALA A 486 -22.15 30.64 0.96
C ALA A 486 -22.86 31.65 0.02
N LYS A 487 -22.58 31.64 -1.29
CA LYS A 487 -23.31 32.44 -2.27
C LYS A 487 -24.76 31.99 -2.44
N HIS A 488 -25.03 30.69 -2.41
CA HIS A 488 -26.40 30.16 -2.49
C HIS A 488 -27.23 30.51 -1.24
N GLN A 489 -26.63 30.58 -0.06
CA GLN A 489 -27.30 31.02 1.17
C GLN A 489 -27.55 32.53 1.22
N GLN A 490 -26.79 33.34 0.48
CA GLN A 490 -27.00 34.80 0.40
C GLN A 490 -28.02 35.20 -0.67
N LEU A 491 -28.35 34.34 -1.63
CA LEU A 491 -29.27 34.65 -2.74
C LEU A 491 -30.76 34.78 -2.32
N PRO A 492 -31.29 34.03 -1.35
CA PRO A 492 -32.73 34.13 -0.99
C PRO A 492 -33.07 35.43 -0.25
N LEU A 493 -32.14 36.08 0.44
CA LEU A 493 -32.43 37.32 1.19
C LEU A 493 -32.50 38.56 0.30
N SER A 494 -31.85 38.60 -0.85
CA SER A 494 -31.94 39.74 -1.75
C SER A 494 -33.20 39.76 -2.63
N LEU A 495 -33.78 38.58 -2.91
CA LEU A 495 -35.04 38.46 -3.66
C LEU A 495 -36.28 38.68 -2.79
N SER A 496 -36.21 38.33 -1.48
CA SER A 496 -37.27 38.64 -0.51
C SER A 496 -37.40 40.12 -0.27
N ASN A 497 -36.29 40.88 -0.13
CA ASN A 497 -36.33 42.33 0.08
C ASN A 497 -36.80 43.11 -1.15
N GLN A 498 -36.62 42.58 -2.39
CA GLN A 498 -37.12 43.23 -3.60
C GLN A 498 -38.61 43.01 -3.81
N SER A 499 -39.17 41.84 -3.44
CA SER A 499 -40.62 41.61 -3.48
C SER A 499 -41.37 42.36 -2.43
N ASP A 500 -40.83 42.52 -1.21
CA ASP A 500 -41.46 43.30 -0.15
C ASP A 500 -41.41 44.79 -0.45
N CYS A 501 -40.37 45.30 -1.11
CA CYS A 501 -40.29 46.67 -1.57
C CYS A 501 -41.31 46.97 -2.70
N PHE A 502 -41.57 46.02 -3.61
CA PHE A 502 -42.54 46.16 -4.67
C PHE A 502 -44.00 46.09 -4.17
N ILE A 503 -44.25 45.28 -3.14
CA ILE A 503 -45.58 45.17 -2.49
C ILE A 503 -45.88 46.40 -1.66
N ALA A 504 -44.90 47.00 -0.97
CA ALA A 504 -45.05 48.24 -0.24
C ALA A 504 -45.30 49.44 -1.19
N PHE A 505 -44.60 49.54 -2.31
CA PHE A 505 -44.77 50.58 -3.32
C PHE A 505 -46.15 50.52 -4.00
N ASN A 506 -46.69 49.37 -4.31
CA ASN A 506 -48.04 49.20 -4.86
C ASN A 506 -49.16 49.49 -3.86
N LYS A 507 -48.95 49.31 -2.56
CA LYS A 507 -49.93 49.66 -1.52
C LYS A 507 -50.03 51.20 -1.34
N GLU A 508 -48.95 51.93 -1.46
CA GLU A 508 -48.99 53.38 -1.40
C GLU A 508 -49.62 54.03 -2.64
N VAL A 509 -49.40 53.48 -3.82
CA VAL A 509 -49.98 53.99 -5.07
C VAL A 509 -51.50 53.72 -5.14
N VAL A 510 -51.99 52.62 -4.58
CA VAL A 510 -53.42 52.32 -4.52
C VAL A 510 -54.15 53.14 -3.46
N SER A 511 -53.51 53.52 -2.35
CA SER A 511 -54.10 54.36 -1.31
C SER A 511 -54.22 55.86 -1.69
N SER A 512 -53.38 56.34 -2.63
CA SER A 512 -53.43 57.71 -3.11
C SER A 512 -54.43 57.94 -4.25
N SER A 513 -54.93 56.88 -4.91
CA SER A 513 -55.95 56.97 -5.98
C SER A 513 -57.41 56.86 -5.49
N VAL A 514 -57.66 56.66 -4.20
CA VAL A 514 -59.00 56.58 -3.60
C VAL A 514 -59.34 57.85 -2.83
N ALA A 515 -58.44 58.81 -2.74
CA ALA A 515 -58.66 60.09 -2.00
C ALA A 515 -58.67 61.32 -2.93
N SER A 516 -59.05 61.16 -4.22
CA SER A 516 -59.37 62.29 -5.12
C SER A 516 -60.75 62.16 -5.74
#